data_adfdfb79499a07bf4793e79e6edf8414
#
_entry.id   adfdfb79499a07bf4793e79e6edf8414
#
_cell.length_a   1.000
_cell.length_b   1.000
_cell.length_c   1.000
_cell.angle_alpha   90.00
_cell.angle_beta   90.00
_cell.angle_gamma   90.00
#
_symmetry.space_group_name_H-M   'P 1'
#
loop_
_entity.id
_entity.type
_entity.pdbx_description
1 polymer ?
#
loop_
_entity_poly.entity_id
_entity_poly.type
_entity_poly.pdbx_seq_one_letter_code
_entity_poly.pdbx_strand_id
1 'polypeptide(L)'
;PTRRSSDLVDKSQMYYRRAFPQAQYNATAHVWNFPSGAKIYFGSMQYTKDRTNYQGKAYDFIGFDELTHFEWEEYSYMMSRNRPTGPGTRVYMRATTNPGGIGHGWVKARFITPAPPGTPIVETVTVRLPDGTDQQMERARVFIPSSVFDNPALLANDPGYLASLASLPEAEKQALLYGSWDSFSGQVFTEWRNDPAHYQGDPWGGRPRHL
;
A
#
# COMPACT_ATOMS: atom_id res chain seq x y z
N PRO A 1 -5.02 -15.89 -11.75
CA PRO A 1 -4.59 -15.15 -10.56
C PRO A 1 -3.07 -15.16 -10.51
N THR A 2 -2.49 -13.99 -10.24
CA THR A 2 -1.06 -13.92 -9.92
C THR A 2 -0.80 -14.77 -8.66
N ARG A 3 0.39 -15.33 -8.48
CA ARG A 3 0.75 -16.16 -7.30
C ARG A 3 0.31 -15.53 -5.97
N ARG A 4 0.26 -14.20 -5.88
CA ARG A 4 -0.10 -13.43 -4.68
C ARG A 4 -1.59 -13.44 -4.33
N SER A 5 -2.48 -13.41 -5.31
CA SER A 5 -3.91 -13.53 -5.00
C SER A 5 -4.27 -14.93 -4.50
N SER A 6 -3.54 -15.97 -4.93
CA SER A 6 -3.70 -17.33 -4.40
C SER A 6 -3.33 -17.39 -2.92
N ASP A 7 -2.21 -16.78 -2.52
CA ASP A 7 -1.74 -16.81 -1.13
C ASP A 7 -2.72 -16.12 -0.17
N LEU A 8 -3.32 -14.98 -0.59
CA LEU A 8 -4.37 -14.33 0.19
C LEU A 8 -5.63 -15.18 0.30
N VAL A 9 -6.03 -15.85 -0.79
CA VAL A 9 -7.17 -16.77 -0.79
C VAL A 9 -6.92 -17.94 0.15
N ASP A 10 -5.76 -18.58 0.07
CA ASP A 10 -5.41 -19.73 0.90
C ASP A 10 -5.38 -19.36 2.39
N LYS A 11 -4.75 -18.24 2.73
CA LYS A 11 -4.78 -17.71 4.10
C LYS A 11 -6.21 -17.40 4.55
N SER A 12 -7.03 -16.79 3.70
CA SER A 12 -8.42 -16.50 4.03
C SER A 12 -9.23 -17.78 4.30
N GLN A 13 -9.00 -18.84 3.53
CA GLN A 13 -9.65 -20.12 3.76
C GLN A 13 -9.24 -20.75 5.09
N MET A 14 -7.95 -20.64 5.44
CA MET A 14 -7.45 -21.14 6.73
C MET A 14 -8.09 -20.41 7.93
N TYR A 15 -8.22 -19.08 7.86
CA TYR A 15 -8.71 -18.29 8.99
C TYR A 15 -10.23 -18.15 9.01
N TYR A 16 -10.87 -17.86 7.87
CA TYR A 16 -12.30 -17.55 7.84
C TYR A 16 -13.17 -18.80 8.09
N ARG A 17 -12.75 -19.97 7.63
CA ARG A 17 -13.47 -21.22 7.96
C ARG A 17 -13.51 -21.51 9.46
N ARG A 18 -12.46 -21.13 10.18
CA ARG A 18 -12.38 -21.30 11.64
C ARG A 18 -13.15 -20.23 12.39
N ALA A 19 -13.03 -18.97 11.95
CA ALA A 19 -13.66 -17.83 12.60
C ALA A 19 -15.15 -17.71 12.25
N PHE A 20 -15.54 -18.11 11.05
CA PHE A 20 -16.89 -18.00 10.49
C PHE A 20 -17.29 -19.32 9.81
N PRO A 21 -17.65 -20.38 10.55
CA PRO A 21 -17.91 -21.70 9.97
C PRO A 21 -19.03 -21.74 8.93
N GLN A 22 -19.96 -20.78 8.99
CA GLN A 22 -21.07 -20.69 8.04
C GLN A 22 -20.74 -19.84 6.79
N ALA A 23 -19.57 -19.18 6.76
CA ALA A 23 -19.15 -18.43 5.59
C ALA A 23 -18.78 -19.38 4.44
N GLN A 24 -19.14 -18.98 3.22
CA GLN A 24 -18.92 -19.79 2.02
C GLN A 24 -18.00 -19.06 1.04
N TYR A 25 -17.01 -19.77 0.54
CA TYR A 25 -16.13 -19.28 -0.50
C TYR A 25 -16.55 -19.81 -1.88
N ASN A 26 -16.81 -18.90 -2.81
CA ASN A 26 -17.02 -19.23 -4.21
C ASN A 26 -15.69 -19.11 -4.95
N ALA A 27 -15.12 -20.22 -5.35
CA ALA A 27 -13.80 -20.28 -5.99
C ALA A 27 -13.81 -19.70 -7.42
N THR A 28 -14.93 -19.78 -8.13
CA THR A 28 -15.05 -19.23 -9.49
C THR A 28 -15.14 -17.71 -9.49
N ALA A 29 -15.91 -17.16 -8.54
CA ALA A 29 -16.10 -15.72 -8.42
C ALA A 29 -15.06 -15.05 -7.50
N HIS A 30 -14.19 -15.84 -6.85
CA HIS A 30 -13.21 -15.38 -5.86
C HIS A 30 -13.85 -14.53 -4.75
N VAL A 31 -14.97 -14.99 -4.18
CA VAL A 31 -15.73 -14.22 -3.19
C VAL A 31 -16.09 -15.07 -1.97
N TRP A 32 -15.87 -14.51 -0.79
CA TRP A 32 -16.47 -14.97 0.45
C TRP A 32 -17.84 -14.34 0.65
N ASN A 33 -18.80 -15.16 1.00
CA ASN A 33 -20.15 -14.75 1.43
C ASN A 33 -20.32 -15.09 2.90
N PHE A 34 -20.63 -14.10 3.72
CA PHE A 34 -20.84 -14.26 5.15
C PHE A 34 -22.33 -14.26 5.49
N PRO A 35 -22.75 -14.93 6.58
CA PRO A 35 -24.15 -14.95 7.01
C PRO A 35 -24.76 -13.57 7.26
N SER A 36 -23.92 -12.59 7.62
CA SER A 36 -24.30 -11.19 7.79
C SER A 36 -24.69 -10.48 6.50
N GLY A 37 -24.51 -11.11 5.34
CA GLY A 37 -24.63 -10.47 4.03
C GLY A 37 -23.35 -9.79 3.55
N ALA A 38 -22.33 -9.67 4.40
CA ALA A 38 -21.03 -9.12 4.00
C ALA A 38 -20.34 -10.02 2.96
N LYS A 39 -19.58 -9.38 2.07
CA LYS A 39 -18.83 -10.09 1.03
C LYS A 39 -17.39 -9.57 0.99
N ILE A 40 -16.44 -10.48 0.80
CA ILE A 40 -15.04 -10.15 0.53
C ILE A 40 -14.67 -10.69 -0.84
N TYR A 41 -14.29 -9.80 -1.74
CA TYR A 41 -13.86 -10.14 -3.10
C TYR A 41 -12.33 -10.12 -3.16
N PHE A 42 -11.74 -11.15 -3.75
CA PHE A 42 -10.35 -11.12 -4.14
C PHE A 42 -10.24 -10.74 -5.60
N GLY A 43 -9.43 -9.76 -5.88
CA GLY A 43 -9.21 -9.27 -7.24
C GLY A 43 -7.73 -9.03 -7.50
N SER A 44 -7.38 -8.90 -8.76
CA SER A 44 -6.05 -8.52 -9.22
C SER A 44 -6.16 -7.47 -10.31
N MET A 45 -5.14 -6.64 -10.39
CA MET A 45 -4.90 -5.75 -11.53
C MET A 45 -3.49 -6.04 -12.03
N GLN A 46 -3.40 -6.73 -13.14
CA GLN A 46 -2.11 -7.05 -13.77
C GLN A 46 -1.70 -5.96 -14.77
N TYR A 47 -2.69 -5.31 -15.33
CA TYR A 47 -2.54 -4.22 -16.28
C TYR A 47 -3.45 -3.07 -15.89
N THR A 48 -3.04 -1.84 -16.20
CA THR A 48 -3.81 -0.64 -15.89
C THR A 48 -5.25 -0.68 -16.46
N LYS A 49 -5.46 -1.36 -17.59
CA LYS A 49 -6.80 -1.59 -18.17
C LYS A 49 -7.71 -2.44 -17.28
N ASP A 50 -7.16 -3.28 -16.39
CA ASP A 50 -7.96 -4.18 -15.54
C ASP A 50 -8.78 -3.41 -14.51
N ARG A 51 -8.45 -2.13 -14.26
CA ARG A 51 -9.26 -1.21 -13.45
C ARG A 51 -10.71 -1.12 -13.91
N THR A 52 -10.97 -1.32 -15.21
CA THR A 52 -12.34 -1.29 -15.75
C THR A 52 -13.21 -2.43 -15.22
N ASN A 53 -12.63 -3.54 -14.77
CA ASN A 53 -13.35 -4.65 -14.12
C ASN A 53 -14.05 -4.23 -12.82
N TYR A 54 -13.65 -3.09 -12.26
CA TYR A 54 -14.21 -2.49 -11.05
C TYR A 54 -15.19 -1.36 -11.35
N GLN A 55 -15.45 -1.07 -12.63
CA GLN A 55 -16.38 -0.03 -13.05
C GLN A 55 -17.80 -0.35 -12.55
N GLY A 56 -18.51 0.68 -12.06
CA GLY A 56 -19.85 0.52 -11.52
C GLY A 56 -19.95 -0.08 -10.11
N LYS A 57 -18.84 -0.60 -9.56
CA LYS A 57 -18.81 -1.23 -8.23
C LYS A 57 -18.54 -0.19 -7.13
N ALA A 58 -18.94 -0.53 -5.91
CA ALA A 58 -18.64 0.23 -4.69
C ALA A 58 -18.17 -0.73 -3.60
N TYR A 59 -17.23 -0.26 -2.77
CA TYR A 59 -16.67 -1.05 -1.69
C TYR A 59 -16.49 -0.18 -0.44
N ASP A 60 -16.98 -0.65 0.71
CA ASP A 60 -16.77 0.01 2.00
C ASP A 60 -15.31 -0.09 2.44
N PHE A 61 -14.67 -1.19 2.12
CA PHE A 61 -13.26 -1.45 2.39
C PHE A 61 -12.53 -1.86 1.12
N ILE A 62 -11.33 -1.31 0.93
CA ILE A 62 -10.41 -1.75 -0.11
C ILE A 62 -9.05 -2.01 0.53
N GLY A 63 -8.54 -3.23 0.38
CA GLY A 63 -7.21 -3.64 0.80
C GLY A 63 -6.30 -3.85 -0.38
N PHE A 64 -5.11 -3.22 -0.37
CA PHE A 64 -4.04 -3.52 -1.31
C PHE A 64 -2.98 -4.34 -0.60
N ASP A 65 -2.58 -5.42 -1.20
CA ASP A 65 -1.40 -6.16 -0.80
C ASP A 65 -0.24 -5.79 -1.73
N GLU A 66 0.92 -5.48 -1.15
CA GLU A 66 2.09 -5.03 -1.91
C GLU A 66 1.82 -3.78 -2.76
N LEU A 67 1.43 -2.68 -2.13
CA LEU A 67 0.99 -1.45 -2.80
C LEU A 67 2.00 -0.89 -3.80
N THR A 68 3.31 -1.08 -3.59
CA THR A 68 4.36 -0.64 -4.52
C THR A 68 4.38 -1.42 -5.84
N HIS A 69 3.55 -2.44 -5.99
CA HIS A 69 3.38 -3.15 -7.27
C HIS A 69 2.30 -2.54 -8.16
N PHE A 70 1.60 -1.53 -7.67
CA PHE A 70 0.56 -0.82 -8.41
C PHE A 70 1.05 0.56 -8.84
N GLU A 71 0.60 1.01 -10.01
CA GLU A 71 0.78 2.37 -10.45
C GLU A 71 -0.21 3.31 -9.73
N TRP A 72 0.09 4.61 -9.74
CA TRP A 72 -0.79 5.61 -9.13
C TRP A 72 -2.21 5.61 -9.73
N GLU A 73 -2.32 5.40 -11.03
CA GLU A 73 -3.58 5.36 -11.77
C GLU A 73 -4.51 4.25 -11.27
N GLU A 74 -3.97 3.10 -10.92
CA GLU A 74 -4.73 1.97 -10.39
C GLU A 74 -5.24 2.25 -8.98
N TYR A 75 -4.34 2.75 -8.12
CA TYR A 75 -4.69 3.12 -6.77
C TYR A 75 -5.72 4.27 -6.72
N SER A 76 -5.50 5.34 -7.49
CA SER A 76 -6.39 6.50 -7.52
C SER A 76 -7.76 6.16 -8.11
N TYR A 77 -7.81 5.28 -9.11
CA TYR A 77 -9.07 4.76 -9.63
C TYR A 77 -9.86 4.03 -8.54
N MET A 78 -9.22 3.18 -7.76
CA MET A 78 -9.87 2.45 -6.67
C MET A 78 -10.33 3.37 -5.54
N MET A 79 -9.67 4.51 -5.30
CA MET A 79 -10.18 5.53 -4.37
C MET A 79 -11.59 6.00 -4.75
N SER A 80 -11.90 6.12 -6.05
CA SER A 80 -13.24 6.50 -6.51
C SER A 80 -14.28 5.39 -6.32
N ARG A 81 -13.86 4.15 -6.09
CA ARG A 81 -14.75 3.01 -5.82
C ARG A 81 -14.96 2.81 -4.31
N ASN A 82 -14.15 3.43 -3.46
CA ASN A 82 -14.26 3.34 -2.01
C ASN A 82 -15.34 4.32 -1.51
N ARG A 83 -16.55 3.84 -1.45
CA ARG A 83 -17.76 4.60 -1.08
C ARG A 83 -18.74 3.69 -0.34
N PRO A 84 -19.65 4.25 0.50
CA PRO A 84 -20.60 3.48 1.28
C PRO A 84 -21.47 2.60 0.37
N THR A 85 -21.65 1.34 0.74
CA THR A 85 -22.56 0.40 0.09
C THR A 85 -23.90 0.32 0.81
N GLY A 86 -24.00 0.88 2.03
CA GLY A 86 -25.20 0.93 2.83
C GLY A 86 -25.10 1.94 3.98
N PRO A 87 -26.20 2.20 4.67
CA PRO A 87 -26.23 3.12 5.81
C PRO A 87 -25.31 2.64 6.95
N GLY A 88 -24.55 3.57 7.54
CA GLY A 88 -23.71 3.29 8.71
C GLY A 88 -22.41 2.53 8.42
N THR A 89 -22.12 2.22 7.15
CA THR A 89 -20.84 1.57 6.82
C THR A 89 -19.69 2.56 6.89
N ARG A 90 -18.58 2.12 7.49
CA ARG A 90 -17.34 2.88 7.52
C ARG A 90 -16.53 2.64 6.25
N VAL A 91 -16.15 3.73 5.58
CA VAL A 91 -15.39 3.68 4.32
C VAL A 91 -13.92 3.97 4.59
N TYR A 92 -13.04 3.06 4.20
CA TYR A 92 -11.60 3.25 4.35
C TYR A 92 -10.79 2.33 3.43
N MET A 93 -9.51 2.69 3.25
CA MET A 93 -8.55 1.88 2.50
C MET A 93 -7.37 1.51 3.41
N ARG A 94 -6.80 0.34 3.19
CA ARG A 94 -5.55 -0.10 3.80
C ARG A 94 -4.64 -0.71 2.75
N ALA A 95 -3.35 -0.65 3.02
CA ALA A 95 -2.37 -1.30 2.17
C ALA A 95 -1.23 -1.85 3.01
N THR A 96 -0.68 -2.97 2.57
CA THR A 96 0.61 -3.49 3.00
C THR A 96 1.61 -3.27 1.89
N THR A 97 2.87 -3.00 2.21
CA THR A 97 3.90 -2.85 1.19
C THR A 97 5.31 -2.87 1.78
N ASN A 98 6.25 -3.27 0.95
CA ASN A 98 7.67 -3.06 1.14
C ASN A 98 8.19 -1.98 0.18
N PRO A 99 9.32 -1.32 0.48
CA PRO A 99 10.00 -0.47 -0.48
C PRO A 99 10.38 -1.24 -1.75
N GLY A 100 10.41 -0.56 -2.88
CA GLY A 100 10.73 -1.16 -4.19
C GLY A 100 9.51 -1.28 -5.11
N GLY A 101 9.71 -1.80 -6.33
CA GLY A 101 8.65 -1.93 -7.32
C GLY A 101 8.32 -0.63 -8.07
N ILE A 102 7.43 -0.75 -9.05
CA ILE A 102 7.04 0.33 -9.97
C ILE A 102 6.39 1.51 -9.25
N GLY A 103 5.65 1.24 -8.18
CA GLY A 103 4.94 2.25 -7.38
C GLY A 103 5.76 2.87 -6.26
N HIS A 104 7.03 2.49 -6.07
CA HIS A 104 7.86 2.98 -4.96
C HIS A 104 7.83 4.50 -4.82
N GLY A 105 8.04 5.21 -5.92
CA GLY A 105 8.14 6.67 -5.93
C GLY A 105 6.87 7.37 -5.44
N TRP A 106 5.71 6.99 -5.97
CA TRP A 106 4.46 7.63 -5.59
C TRP A 106 4.02 7.23 -4.17
N VAL A 107 4.28 5.98 -3.74
CA VAL A 107 3.98 5.54 -2.36
C VAL A 107 4.84 6.31 -1.37
N LYS A 108 6.15 6.44 -1.63
CA LYS A 108 7.07 7.22 -0.81
C LYS A 108 6.63 8.68 -0.72
N ALA A 109 6.36 9.33 -1.84
CA ALA A 109 5.93 10.72 -1.89
C ALA A 109 4.60 10.95 -1.16
N ARG A 110 3.68 9.99 -1.21
CA ARG A 110 2.36 10.14 -0.63
C ARG A 110 2.30 9.81 0.86
N PHE A 111 3.00 8.78 1.31
CA PHE A 111 2.83 8.22 2.65
C PHE A 111 4.04 8.37 3.57
N ILE A 112 5.26 8.43 3.01
CA ILE A 112 6.49 8.38 3.80
C ILE A 112 7.08 9.78 3.99
N THR A 113 7.32 10.49 2.88
CA THR A 113 8.00 11.80 2.89
C THR A 113 7.23 12.90 3.63
N PRO A 114 5.88 12.97 3.59
CA PRO A 114 5.16 14.14 4.12
C PRO A 114 5.14 14.26 5.65
N ALA A 115 5.31 13.16 6.39
CA ALA A 115 5.26 13.18 7.84
C ALA A 115 6.05 12.02 8.47
N PRO A 116 6.51 12.15 9.71
CA PRO A 116 7.11 11.06 10.46
C PRO A 116 6.17 9.86 10.57
N PRO A 117 6.72 8.62 10.69
CA PRO A 117 5.92 7.42 10.87
C PRO A 117 4.93 7.54 12.04
N GLY A 118 3.71 7.03 11.85
CA GLY A 118 2.64 7.09 12.84
C GLY A 118 1.90 8.44 12.92
N THR A 119 2.40 9.47 12.25
CA THR A 119 1.76 10.79 12.24
C THR A 119 0.74 10.90 11.10
N PRO A 120 -0.52 11.29 11.39
CA PRO A 120 -1.51 11.52 10.35
C PRO A 120 -1.12 12.65 9.41
N ILE A 121 -1.21 12.39 8.11
CA ILE A 121 -1.06 13.36 7.04
C ILE A 121 -2.47 13.81 6.66
N VAL A 122 -2.82 15.04 7.01
CA VAL A 122 -4.13 15.62 6.67
C VAL A 122 -3.99 16.47 5.41
N GLU A 123 -4.84 16.19 4.44
CA GLU A 123 -4.93 16.92 3.17
C GLU A 123 -6.30 17.56 3.06
N THR A 124 -6.33 18.86 2.86
CA THR A 124 -7.57 19.61 2.60
C THR A 124 -7.77 19.72 1.10
N VAL A 125 -8.90 19.25 0.63
CA VAL A 125 -9.32 19.31 -0.78
C VAL A 125 -10.49 20.25 -0.90
N THR A 126 -10.39 21.23 -1.78
CA THR A 126 -11.50 22.12 -2.12
C THR A 126 -12.34 21.51 -3.22
N VAL A 127 -13.63 21.35 -2.95
CA VAL A 127 -14.62 20.82 -3.89
C VAL A 127 -15.59 21.93 -4.28
N ARG A 128 -15.70 22.21 -5.57
CA ARG A 128 -16.72 23.11 -6.11
C ARG A 128 -18.07 22.43 -6.12
N LEU A 129 -19.03 22.97 -5.40
CA LEU A 129 -20.39 22.44 -5.35
C LEU A 129 -21.23 22.95 -6.55
N PRO A 130 -22.35 22.26 -6.86
CA PRO A 130 -23.24 22.66 -7.98
C PRO A 130 -23.84 24.06 -7.84
N ASP A 131 -23.99 24.55 -6.60
CA ASP A 131 -24.48 25.91 -6.30
C ASP A 131 -23.44 27.01 -6.50
N GLY A 132 -22.22 26.62 -6.88
CA GLY A 132 -21.13 27.54 -7.11
C GLY A 132 -20.30 27.88 -5.86
N THR A 133 -20.59 27.31 -4.70
CA THR A 133 -19.79 27.49 -3.49
C THR A 133 -18.63 26.50 -3.44
N ASP A 134 -17.59 26.86 -2.69
CA ASP A 134 -16.44 25.99 -2.45
C ASP A 134 -16.53 25.36 -1.06
N GLN A 135 -16.46 24.04 -1.00
CA GLN A 135 -16.43 23.29 0.25
C GLN A 135 -15.04 22.69 0.46
N GLN A 136 -14.48 22.91 1.63
CA GLN A 136 -13.24 22.26 2.04
C GLN A 136 -13.56 20.91 2.70
N MET A 137 -12.86 19.88 2.29
CA MET A 137 -12.99 18.53 2.82
C MET A 137 -11.61 18.01 3.22
N GLU A 138 -11.52 17.43 4.40
CA GLU A 138 -10.28 16.82 4.89
C GLU A 138 -10.25 15.32 4.60
N ARG A 139 -9.07 14.86 4.22
CA ARG A 139 -8.74 13.45 4.09
C ARG A 139 -7.45 13.16 4.86
N ALA A 140 -7.50 12.16 5.72
CA ALA A 140 -6.34 11.74 6.48
C ALA A 140 -5.80 10.40 5.96
N ARG A 141 -4.48 10.27 6.02
CA ARG A 141 -3.76 9.02 5.80
C ARG A 141 -2.60 8.92 6.78
N VAL A 142 -2.14 7.73 7.05
CA VAL A 142 -1.03 7.50 7.98
C VAL A 142 -0.18 6.35 7.47
N PHE A 143 1.14 6.49 7.61
CA PHE A 143 2.09 5.40 7.44
C PHE A 143 2.44 4.80 8.80
N ILE A 144 2.26 3.49 8.92
CA ILE A 144 2.63 2.73 10.11
C ILE A 144 3.80 1.83 9.71
N PRO A 145 5.02 2.08 10.20
CA PRO A 145 6.17 1.26 9.89
C PRO A 145 6.04 -0.11 10.56
N SER A 146 6.63 -1.11 9.95
CA SER A 146 6.83 -2.43 10.52
C SER A 146 8.13 -3.00 9.99
N SER A 147 8.87 -3.69 10.82
CA SER A 147 10.10 -4.37 10.48
C SER A 147 9.99 -5.87 10.78
N VAL A 148 10.93 -6.65 10.29
CA VAL A 148 11.02 -8.07 10.65
C VAL A 148 11.16 -8.28 12.16
N PHE A 149 11.76 -7.33 12.86
CA PHE A 149 11.97 -7.38 14.32
C PHE A 149 10.68 -7.21 15.12
N ASP A 150 9.62 -6.68 14.50
CA ASP A 150 8.30 -6.56 15.11
C ASP A 150 7.50 -7.88 15.07
N ASN A 151 8.07 -8.94 14.47
CA ASN A 151 7.46 -10.27 14.38
C ASN A 151 8.24 -11.33 15.16
N PRO A 152 8.16 -11.33 16.50
CA PRO A 152 8.91 -12.27 17.34
C PRO A 152 8.52 -13.73 17.07
N ALA A 153 7.28 -14.00 16.64
CA ALA A 153 6.86 -15.36 16.31
C ALA A 153 7.58 -15.89 15.07
N LEU A 154 7.79 -15.06 14.05
CA LEU A 154 8.57 -15.44 12.87
C LEU A 154 10.02 -15.75 13.25
N LEU A 155 10.64 -14.87 14.03
CA LEU A 155 12.04 -15.02 14.44
C LEU A 155 12.28 -16.25 15.35
N ALA A 156 11.29 -16.60 16.18
CA ALA A 156 11.35 -17.80 17.00
C ALA A 156 11.20 -19.09 16.16
N ASN A 157 10.35 -19.05 15.14
CA ASN A 157 10.10 -20.22 14.28
C ASN A 157 11.17 -20.43 13.22
N ASP A 158 11.81 -19.36 12.75
CA ASP A 158 12.88 -19.39 11.75
C ASP A 158 14.01 -18.42 12.10
N PRO A 159 14.94 -18.85 12.99
CA PRO A 159 16.12 -18.03 13.32
C PRO A 159 17.03 -17.75 12.12
N GLY A 160 16.99 -18.60 11.08
CA GLY A 160 17.79 -18.45 9.87
C GLY A 160 17.27 -17.36 8.92
N TYR A 161 16.03 -16.92 9.10
CA TYR A 161 15.42 -15.92 8.23
C TYR A 161 16.17 -14.59 8.20
N LEU A 162 16.65 -14.12 9.35
CA LEU A 162 17.46 -12.89 9.43
C LEU A 162 18.77 -13.01 8.64
N ALA A 163 19.43 -14.18 8.73
CA ALA A 163 20.66 -14.42 7.97
C ALA A 163 20.38 -14.43 6.45
N SER A 164 19.26 -15.00 6.04
CA SER A 164 18.82 -14.96 4.64
C SER A 164 18.58 -13.53 4.16
N LEU A 165 17.90 -12.70 4.93
CA LEU A 165 17.70 -11.28 4.59
C LEU A 165 19.02 -10.49 4.59
N ALA A 166 19.91 -10.76 5.52
CA ALA A 166 21.20 -10.08 5.63
C ALA A 166 22.15 -10.41 4.47
N SER A 167 21.96 -11.55 3.80
CA SER A 167 22.75 -11.97 2.63
C SER A 167 22.26 -11.40 1.29
N LEU A 168 21.13 -10.69 1.28
CA LEU A 168 20.61 -10.04 0.08
C LEU A 168 21.50 -8.89 -0.40
N PRO A 169 21.43 -8.51 -1.68
CA PRO A 169 22.04 -7.29 -2.18
C PRO A 169 21.68 -6.08 -1.31
N GLU A 170 22.59 -5.12 -1.16
CA GLU A 170 22.46 -4.04 -0.18
C GLU A 170 21.12 -3.30 -0.27
N ALA A 171 20.66 -2.96 -1.48
CA ALA A 171 19.38 -2.26 -1.67
C ALA A 171 18.18 -3.08 -1.17
N GLU A 172 18.16 -4.39 -1.45
CA GLU A 172 17.09 -5.29 -1.01
C GLU A 172 17.17 -5.53 0.50
N LYS A 173 18.37 -5.69 1.04
CA LYS A 173 18.60 -5.80 2.49
C LYS A 173 18.09 -4.54 3.21
N GLN A 174 18.42 -3.35 2.74
CA GLN A 174 17.93 -2.09 3.31
C GLN A 174 16.41 -2.01 3.27
N ALA A 175 15.79 -2.43 2.16
CA ALA A 175 14.35 -2.42 2.00
C ALA A 175 13.64 -3.45 2.90
N LEU A 176 14.10 -4.71 2.91
CA LEU A 176 13.37 -5.83 3.52
C LEU A 176 13.74 -6.06 5.00
N LEU A 177 15.01 -5.83 5.38
CA LEU A 177 15.47 -6.01 6.75
C LEU A 177 15.24 -4.76 7.60
N TYR A 178 15.50 -3.58 7.03
CA TYR A 178 15.42 -2.31 7.76
C TYR A 178 14.23 -1.43 7.38
N GLY A 179 13.46 -1.81 6.36
CA GLY A 179 12.30 -1.04 5.90
C GLY A 179 12.66 0.33 5.30
N SER A 180 13.88 0.47 4.77
CA SER A 180 14.37 1.73 4.22
C SER A 180 13.66 2.08 2.92
N TRP A 181 13.14 3.31 2.84
CA TRP A 181 12.52 3.88 1.65
C TRP A 181 13.49 4.73 0.81
N ASP A 182 14.73 4.84 1.23
CA ASP A 182 15.76 5.63 0.53
C ASP A 182 16.60 4.81 -0.45
N SER A 183 16.52 3.47 -0.35
CA SER A 183 17.22 2.55 -1.24
C SER A 183 16.24 1.56 -1.85
N PHE A 184 16.30 1.33 -3.16
CA PHE A 184 15.46 0.33 -3.84
C PHE A 184 16.17 -0.26 -5.05
N SER A 185 15.79 -1.47 -5.43
CA SER A 185 16.31 -2.15 -6.61
C SER A 185 15.90 -1.39 -7.88
N GLY A 186 16.85 -1.03 -8.73
CA GLY A 186 16.64 -0.22 -9.94
C GLY A 186 17.07 1.24 -9.82
N GLN A 187 17.65 1.64 -8.71
CA GLN A 187 18.29 2.95 -8.58
C GLN A 187 19.53 3.00 -9.47
N VAL A 188 19.58 3.99 -10.38
CA VAL A 188 20.68 4.14 -11.35
C VAL A 188 22.00 4.53 -10.66
N PHE A 189 21.89 5.32 -9.59
CA PHE A 189 23.04 5.72 -8.75
C PHE A 189 22.79 5.26 -7.32
N THR A 190 23.39 4.16 -6.92
CA THR A 190 23.24 3.58 -5.57
C THR A 190 23.83 4.44 -4.48
N GLU A 191 24.81 5.28 -4.82
CA GLU A 191 25.45 6.22 -3.90
C GLU A 191 24.61 7.50 -3.69
N TRP A 192 23.64 7.76 -4.53
CA TRP A 192 22.80 8.95 -4.41
C TRP A 192 21.80 8.78 -3.26
N ARG A 193 22.10 9.40 -2.14
CA ARG A 193 21.25 9.44 -0.94
C ARG A 193 20.85 10.87 -0.67
N ASN A 194 19.67 11.09 -0.15
CA ASN A 194 19.24 12.39 0.37
C ASN A 194 19.84 12.60 1.78
N ASP A 195 21.18 12.60 1.84
CA ASP A 195 21.95 12.76 3.07
C ASP A 195 22.72 14.09 2.97
N PRO A 196 22.47 15.04 3.88
CA PRO A 196 23.18 16.33 3.88
C PRO A 196 24.70 16.21 3.88
N ALA A 197 25.27 15.12 4.40
CA ALA A 197 26.70 14.86 4.38
C ALA A 197 27.25 14.58 2.96
N HIS A 198 26.38 14.23 2.00
CA HIS A 198 26.76 13.99 0.59
C HIS A 198 26.57 15.23 -0.30
N TYR A 199 25.98 16.29 0.21
CA TYR A 199 25.91 17.56 -0.52
C TYR A 199 27.21 18.34 -0.26
N GLN A 200 28.10 18.35 -1.21
CA GLN A 200 29.12 19.40 -1.23
C GLN A 200 28.37 20.72 -1.34
N GLY A 201 28.69 21.65 -0.45
CA GLY A 201 28.05 22.97 -0.43
C GLY A 201 28.01 23.58 -1.83
N ASP A 202 26.92 24.24 -2.14
CA ASP A 202 26.64 24.81 -3.45
C ASP A 202 27.85 25.65 -3.95
N PRO A 203 28.61 25.18 -4.95
CA PRO A 203 29.75 25.92 -5.48
C PRO A 203 29.34 27.20 -6.20
N TRP A 204 28.03 27.42 -6.42
CA TRP A 204 27.49 28.52 -7.19
C TRP A 204 26.68 29.52 -6.35
N GLY A 205 26.54 29.32 -5.03
CA GLY A 205 25.82 30.23 -4.11
C GLY A 205 24.35 30.50 -4.48
N GLY A 206 23.74 29.64 -5.28
CA GLY A 206 22.39 29.79 -5.79
C GLY A 206 21.48 28.60 -5.46
N ARG A 207 20.17 28.83 -5.46
CA ARG A 207 19.17 27.76 -5.26
C ARG A 207 19.29 26.70 -6.36
N PRO A 208 19.04 25.39 -6.05
CA PRO A 208 19.02 24.36 -7.07
C PRO A 208 18.05 24.75 -8.19
N ARG A 209 18.53 24.81 -9.41
CA ARG A 209 17.65 24.90 -10.57
C ARG A 209 17.05 23.53 -10.76
N HIS A 210 15.74 23.44 -10.63
CA HIS A 210 15.01 22.25 -11.02
C HIS A 210 15.26 22.01 -12.52
N LEU A 211 15.84 20.88 -12.85
CA LEU A 211 15.83 20.33 -14.18
C LEU A 211 14.51 19.58 -14.41
#